data_b95eafda5911103d2fb408337a3a9b82
#
_entry.id   b95eafda5911103d2fb408337a3a9b82
#
_cell.length_a   1.000
_cell.length_b   1.000
_cell.length_c   1.000
_cell.angle_alpha   90.00
_cell.angle_beta   90.00
_cell.angle_gamma   90.00
#
_symmetry.space_group_name_H-M   'P 1'
#
loop_
_entity.id
_entity.type
_entity.pdbx_description
1 polymer ?
#
loop_
_entity_poly.entity_id
_entity_poly.type
_entity_poly.pdbx_seq_one_letter_code
_entity_poly.pdbx_strand_id
1 'polypeptide(L)'
;MYNLFNINRKGLNKMSGYKGKIINSGNDAKTIKGNGDKYETAIFYGKSYKQYIDGKEYNTCSMAKIASCFKGCLYSAGRGKFNNVQEARTRKTTLFFTDRKEFLRLLVNDCIKFETRATTFK
;
A
#
# COMPACT_ATOMS: atom_id res chain seq x y z
N MET A 1 -27.57 6.02 -5.23
CA MET A 1 -26.13 6.39 -5.10
C MET A 1 -25.76 6.23 -3.63
N TYR A 2 -25.03 5.20 -3.33
CA TYR A 2 -24.60 4.96 -1.96
C TYR A 2 -23.57 6.01 -1.57
N ASN A 3 -23.90 6.84 -0.60
CA ASN A 3 -22.99 7.84 -0.06
C ASN A 3 -22.01 7.13 0.90
N LEU A 4 -20.98 6.52 0.35
CA LEU A 4 -19.92 5.83 1.09
C LEU A 4 -19.09 6.78 1.96
N PHE A 5 -19.34 8.10 1.89
CA PHE A 5 -18.53 9.11 2.55
C PHE A 5 -19.14 9.63 3.88
N ASN A 6 -20.28 9.07 4.31
CA ASN A 6 -20.84 9.40 5.62
C ASN A 6 -20.35 8.45 6.72
N ILE A 7 -19.08 8.04 6.62
CA ILE A 7 -18.43 7.32 7.71
C ILE A 7 -18.05 8.36 8.76
N ASN A 8 -18.82 8.36 9.81
CA ASN A 8 -18.62 9.21 10.98
C ASN A 8 -17.17 9.07 11.49
N ARG A 9 -16.36 10.11 11.30
CA ARG A 9 -14.91 10.11 11.61
C ARG A 9 -14.58 9.79 13.07
N LYS A 10 -15.58 9.83 13.96
CA LYS A 10 -15.42 9.63 15.43
C LYS A 10 -15.59 8.19 15.91
N GLY A 11 -16.07 7.27 15.06
CA GLY A 11 -16.41 5.90 15.48
C GLY A 11 -15.47 4.78 15.03
N LEU A 12 -14.39 5.13 14.33
CA LEU A 12 -13.43 4.14 13.81
C LEU A 12 -12.37 3.82 14.87
N ASN A 13 -12.76 3.09 15.89
CA ASN A 13 -11.80 2.50 16.82
C ASN A 13 -10.80 1.64 16.05
N LYS A 14 -9.52 1.91 16.24
CA LYS A 14 -8.42 1.08 15.73
C LYS A 14 -8.58 -0.33 16.29
N MET A 15 -9.07 -1.25 15.47
CA MET A 15 -9.17 -2.66 15.83
C MET A 15 -7.84 -3.40 15.65
N SER A 16 -6.91 -2.84 14.88
CA SER A 16 -5.58 -3.41 14.69
C SER A 16 -4.50 -2.49 15.26
N GLY A 17 -3.44 -3.07 15.77
CA GLY A 17 -2.25 -2.35 16.22
C GLY A 17 -1.39 -1.77 15.08
N TYR A 18 -1.88 -1.82 13.83
CA TYR A 18 -1.12 -1.29 12.70
C TYR A 18 -1.01 0.22 12.76
N LYS A 19 0.22 0.69 12.73
CA LYS A 19 0.55 2.11 12.67
C LYS A 19 1.30 2.38 11.37
N GLY A 20 0.77 3.23 10.52
CA GLY A 20 1.41 3.60 9.26
C GLY A 20 0.42 3.93 8.17
N LYS A 21 0.95 4.36 7.03
CA LYS A 21 0.17 4.62 5.82
C LYS A 21 0.13 3.37 4.95
N ILE A 22 -0.99 3.14 4.29
CA ILE A 22 -1.12 2.07 3.30
C ILE A 22 -0.52 2.53 1.96
N ILE A 23 -0.81 3.75 1.54
CA ILE A 23 -0.25 4.34 0.32
C ILE A 23 0.72 5.48 0.66
N ASN A 24 1.73 5.61 -0.17
CA ASN A 24 2.72 6.67 -0.08
C ASN A 24 2.61 7.60 -1.30
N SER A 25 2.80 8.87 -1.07
CA SER A 25 2.83 9.88 -2.14
C SER A 25 4.24 10.46 -2.27
N GLY A 26 4.74 10.46 -3.49
CA GLY A 26 5.55 11.50 -4.00
C GLY A 26 7.06 11.54 -3.82
N ASN A 27 7.72 10.61 -3.13
CA ASN A 27 9.20 10.68 -2.96
C ASN A 27 9.99 9.70 -3.84
N ASP A 28 9.33 8.95 -4.68
CA ASP A 28 9.97 8.10 -5.67
C ASP A 28 10.28 8.90 -6.94
N ALA A 29 11.47 8.69 -7.51
CA ALA A 29 11.92 9.43 -8.69
C ALA A 29 10.97 9.32 -9.90
N LYS A 30 10.35 8.15 -10.09
CA LYS A 30 9.35 7.95 -11.15
C LYS A 30 8.07 8.75 -10.87
N THR A 31 7.64 8.76 -9.62
CA THR A 31 6.45 9.50 -9.20
C THR A 31 6.66 11.00 -9.33
N ILE A 32 7.81 11.49 -8.94
CA ILE A 32 8.18 12.92 -9.09
C ILE A 32 8.17 13.34 -10.56
N LYS A 33 8.71 12.51 -11.46
CA LYS A 33 8.67 12.76 -12.90
C LYS A 33 7.26 12.70 -13.49
N GLY A 34 6.40 11.84 -12.94
CA GLY A 34 5.00 11.70 -13.35
C GLY A 34 4.06 12.74 -12.74
N ASN A 35 4.45 13.35 -11.63
CA ASN A 35 3.72 14.45 -11.00
C ASN A 35 4.00 15.76 -11.76
N GLY A 36 3.63 15.78 -13.05
CA GLY A 36 3.57 17.01 -13.82
C GLY A 36 2.31 17.79 -13.48
N ASP A 37 2.00 18.76 -14.29
CA ASP A 37 0.93 19.75 -14.05
C ASP A 37 -0.50 19.19 -13.90
N LYS A 38 -0.71 17.90 -14.16
CA LYS A 38 -2.06 17.32 -14.27
C LYS A 38 -2.37 16.17 -13.29
N TYR A 39 -1.37 15.48 -12.77
CA TYR A 39 -1.59 14.26 -12.00
C TYR A 39 -0.67 14.19 -10.78
N GLU A 40 -1.24 13.79 -9.66
CA GLU A 40 -0.49 13.31 -8.50
C GLU A 40 -0.63 11.80 -8.40
N THR A 41 0.42 11.12 -7.96
CA THR A 41 0.46 9.67 -7.86
C THR A 41 0.67 9.22 -6.41
N ALA A 42 -0.17 8.34 -5.93
CA ALA A 42 0.04 7.61 -4.69
C ALA A 42 0.32 6.15 -5.01
N ILE A 43 1.24 5.53 -4.28
CA ILE A 43 1.74 4.20 -4.55
C ILE A 43 1.54 3.30 -3.34
N PHE A 44 1.02 2.10 -3.60
CA PHE A 44 1.06 0.99 -2.66
C PHE A 44 2.31 0.14 -2.90
N TYR A 45 3.12 -0.04 -1.87
CA TYR A 45 4.27 -0.95 -1.90
C TYR A 45 3.98 -2.17 -1.03
N GLY A 46 3.67 -3.28 -1.67
CA GLY A 46 3.47 -4.57 -1.01
C GLY A 46 4.72 -5.44 -1.05
N LYS A 47 4.72 -6.50 -0.28
CA LYS A 47 5.75 -7.54 -0.33
C LYS A 47 5.51 -8.45 -1.54
N SER A 48 6.53 -8.66 -2.33
CA SER A 48 6.61 -9.73 -3.32
C SER A 48 7.31 -10.93 -2.67
N TYR A 49 7.08 -12.12 -3.01
CA TYR A 49 6.08 -12.71 -3.85
C TYR A 49 5.35 -13.73 -2.99
N LYS A 50 6.08 -14.38 -2.09
CA LYS A 50 5.57 -15.28 -1.07
C LYS A 50 5.79 -14.72 0.33
N GLN A 51 4.81 -14.90 1.21
CA GLN A 51 4.89 -14.52 2.60
C GLN A 51 4.31 -15.63 3.47
N TYR A 52 5.00 -15.96 4.54
CA TYR A 52 4.52 -16.91 5.56
C TYR A 52 4.00 -16.14 6.76
N ILE A 53 2.76 -16.42 7.13
CA ILE A 53 2.10 -15.84 8.29
C ILE A 53 1.50 -17.01 9.08
N ASP A 54 1.93 -17.18 10.32
CA ASP A 54 1.48 -18.27 11.21
C ASP A 54 1.56 -19.65 10.53
N GLY A 55 2.68 -19.92 9.83
CA GLY A 55 2.94 -21.18 9.15
C GLY A 55 2.19 -21.39 7.82
N LYS A 56 1.34 -20.44 7.41
CA LYS A 56 0.61 -20.50 6.14
C LYS A 56 1.28 -19.62 5.08
N GLU A 57 1.44 -20.18 3.89
CA GLU A 57 1.97 -19.43 2.73
C GLU A 57 0.88 -18.59 2.08
N TYR A 58 1.19 -17.33 1.87
CA TYR A 58 0.39 -16.39 1.08
C TYR A 58 1.19 -15.92 -0.13
N ASN A 59 0.55 -15.84 -1.28
CA ASN A 59 1.18 -15.45 -2.53
C ASN A 59 0.53 -14.18 -3.09
N THR A 60 1.33 -13.11 -3.23
CA THR A 60 0.88 -11.84 -3.81
C THR A 60 1.09 -11.77 -5.33
N CYS A 61 1.79 -12.75 -5.91
CA CYS A 61 2.16 -12.79 -7.33
C CYS A 61 1.84 -14.17 -7.91
N SER A 62 0.56 -14.49 -8.05
CA SER A 62 0.08 -15.82 -8.47
C SER A 62 0.67 -16.29 -9.81
N MET A 63 0.98 -15.37 -10.70
CA MET A 63 1.52 -15.67 -12.04
C MET A 63 3.05 -15.60 -12.12
N ALA A 64 3.74 -15.42 -10.99
CA ALA A 64 5.19 -15.21 -10.97
C ALA A 64 6.00 -16.35 -11.61
N LYS A 65 5.57 -17.60 -11.44
CA LYS A 65 6.21 -18.75 -12.04
C LYS A 65 6.05 -18.79 -13.56
N ILE A 66 4.82 -18.56 -14.03
CA ILE A 66 4.49 -18.57 -15.46
C ILE A 66 5.21 -17.43 -16.18
N ALA A 67 5.18 -16.23 -15.59
CA ALA A 67 5.83 -15.06 -16.14
C ALA A 67 7.34 -15.03 -15.92
N SER A 68 7.89 -15.95 -15.12
CA SER A 68 9.32 -15.98 -14.74
C SER A 68 9.86 -14.68 -14.14
N CYS A 69 8.98 -13.80 -13.69
CA CYS A 69 9.33 -12.48 -13.16
C CYS A 69 9.95 -12.52 -11.76
N PHE A 70 9.80 -13.60 -11.03
CA PHE A 70 10.35 -13.74 -9.68
C PHE A 70 11.88 -13.71 -9.62
N LYS A 71 12.55 -14.08 -10.70
CA LYS A 71 14.02 -14.05 -10.81
C LYS A 71 14.57 -12.65 -10.98
N GLY A 72 13.84 -11.78 -11.69
CA GLY A 72 14.22 -10.40 -11.95
C GLY A 72 13.33 -9.37 -11.27
N CYS A 73 12.73 -9.73 -10.13
CA CYS A 73 11.76 -8.88 -9.44
C CYS A 73 12.39 -7.57 -8.95
N LEU A 74 11.74 -6.46 -9.24
CA LEU A 74 12.15 -5.13 -8.79
C LEU A 74 11.98 -4.90 -7.28
N TYR A 75 11.37 -5.84 -6.58
CA TYR A 75 11.16 -5.78 -5.13
C TYR A 75 12.44 -5.50 -4.34
N SER A 76 13.55 -6.10 -4.74
CA SER A 76 14.87 -5.92 -4.11
C SER A 76 15.75 -4.89 -4.82
N ALA A 77 15.22 -4.16 -5.81
CA ALA A 77 15.98 -3.14 -6.52
C ALA A 77 16.05 -1.82 -5.74
N GLY A 78 17.17 -1.11 -5.88
CA GLY A 78 17.35 0.21 -5.28
C GLY A 78 17.11 0.22 -3.76
N ARG A 79 16.33 1.18 -3.29
CA ARG A 79 15.96 1.32 -1.87
C ARG A 79 15.13 0.15 -1.32
N GLY A 80 14.55 -0.67 -2.19
CA GLY A 80 13.84 -1.87 -1.79
C GLY A 80 14.69 -2.90 -1.04
N LYS A 81 16.01 -2.81 -1.12
CA LYS A 81 16.96 -3.66 -0.38
C LYS A 81 17.02 -3.36 1.13
N PHE A 82 16.64 -2.17 1.55
CA PHE A 82 16.76 -1.76 2.94
C PHE A 82 15.79 -2.51 3.84
N ASN A 83 16.25 -2.94 5.00
CA ASN A 83 15.46 -3.71 5.96
C ASN A 83 14.18 -2.99 6.38
N ASN A 84 14.26 -1.69 6.68
CA ASN A 84 13.10 -0.88 7.06
C ASN A 84 12.03 -0.84 5.95
N VAL A 85 12.44 -0.81 4.69
CA VAL A 85 11.53 -0.86 3.54
C VAL A 85 10.88 -2.24 3.42
N GLN A 86 11.67 -3.29 3.58
CA GLN A 86 11.20 -4.68 3.57
C GLN A 86 10.18 -4.94 4.68
N GLU A 87 10.48 -4.48 5.88
CA GLU A 87 9.58 -4.60 7.04
C GLU A 87 8.27 -3.83 6.84
N ALA A 88 8.33 -2.62 6.31
CA ALA A 88 7.14 -1.83 6.01
C ALA A 88 6.23 -2.52 4.99
N ARG A 89 6.81 -3.09 3.94
CA ARG A 89 6.08 -3.88 2.93
C ARG A 89 5.47 -5.14 3.54
N THR A 90 6.23 -5.84 4.38
CA THR A 90 5.77 -7.04 5.08
C THR A 90 4.58 -6.72 5.98
N ARG A 91 4.65 -5.67 6.79
CA ARG A 91 3.54 -5.27 7.67
C ARG A 91 2.25 -4.97 6.90
N LYS A 92 2.33 -4.23 5.80
CA LYS A 92 1.17 -3.92 4.95
C LYS A 92 0.55 -5.17 4.35
N THR A 93 1.38 -6.05 3.81
CA THR A 93 0.93 -7.30 3.19
C THR A 93 0.34 -8.25 4.23
N THR A 94 0.93 -8.34 5.41
CA THR A 94 0.39 -9.12 6.53
C THR A 94 -1.00 -8.61 6.91
N LEU A 95 -1.17 -7.30 7.06
CA LEU A 95 -2.48 -6.72 7.37
C LEU A 95 -3.52 -7.06 6.29
N PHE A 96 -3.15 -6.99 5.01
CA PHE A 96 -4.04 -7.36 3.90
C PHE A 96 -4.55 -8.80 4.01
N PHE A 97 -3.71 -9.74 4.40
CA PHE A 97 -4.10 -11.15 4.50
C PHE A 97 -4.77 -11.51 5.82
N THR A 98 -4.40 -10.87 6.92
CA THR A 98 -4.91 -11.19 8.25
C THR A 98 -6.13 -10.37 8.66
N ASP A 99 -6.23 -9.13 8.22
CA ASP A 99 -7.36 -8.23 8.53
C ASP A 99 -7.65 -7.32 7.33
N ARG A 100 -8.25 -7.91 6.31
CA ARG A 100 -8.57 -7.20 5.06
C ARG A 100 -9.52 -6.03 5.29
N LYS A 101 -10.45 -6.16 6.21
CA LYS A 101 -11.40 -5.09 6.54
C LYS A 101 -10.69 -3.85 7.05
N GLU A 102 -9.77 -4.03 7.98
CA GLU A 102 -8.96 -2.94 8.52
C GLU A 102 -8.00 -2.36 7.46
N PHE A 103 -7.40 -3.21 6.64
CA PHE A 103 -6.57 -2.77 5.52
C PHE A 103 -7.35 -1.85 4.58
N LEU A 104 -8.55 -2.25 4.18
CA LEU A 104 -9.40 -1.45 3.28
C LEU A 104 -9.86 -0.14 3.95
N ARG A 105 -10.18 -0.17 5.23
CA ARG A 105 -10.54 1.02 5.99
C ARG A 105 -9.40 2.05 5.99
N LEU A 106 -8.20 1.61 6.27
CA LEU A 106 -6.99 2.46 6.26
C LEU A 106 -6.66 2.96 4.86
N LEU A 107 -6.81 2.12 3.85
CA LEU A 107 -6.60 2.49 2.45
C LEU A 107 -7.55 3.60 2.02
N VAL A 108 -8.85 3.45 2.30
CA VAL A 108 -9.86 4.48 1.98
C VAL A 108 -9.55 5.79 2.69
N ASN A 109 -9.17 5.72 3.96
CA ASN A 109 -8.80 6.91 4.73
C ASN A 109 -7.57 7.62 4.15
N ASP A 110 -6.57 6.87 3.73
CA ASP A 110 -5.39 7.43 3.06
C ASP A 110 -5.73 8.05 1.70
N CYS A 111 -6.63 7.42 0.94
CA CYS A 111 -7.11 7.97 -0.33
C CYS A 111 -7.84 9.31 -0.14
N ILE A 112 -8.69 9.41 0.87
CA ILE A 112 -9.40 10.66 1.19
C ILE A 112 -8.41 11.76 1.56
N LYS A 113 -7.42 11.46 2.39
CA LYS A 113 -6.39 12.43 2.77
C LYS A 113 -5.56 12.88 1.57
N PHE A 114 -5.23 11.95 0.69
CA PHE A 114 -4.49 12.22 -0.53
C PHE A 114 -5.29 13.13 -1.47
N GLU A 115 -6.55 12.82 -1.70
CA GLU A 115 -7.46 13.63 -2.53
C GLU A 115 -7.63 15.05 -1.98
N THR A 116 -7.87 15.19 -0.68
CA THR A 116 -8.00 16.49 -0.01
C THR A 116 -6.74 17.34 -0.21
N ARG A 117 -5.55 16.74 -0.10
CA ARG A 117 -4.29 17.44 -0.32
C ARG A 117 -4.12 17.84 -1.79
N ALA A 118 -4.44 16.94 -2.72
CA ALA A 118 -4.33 17.21 -4.15
C ALA A 118 -5.20 18.39 -4.60
N THR A 119 -6.39 18.53 -4.03
CA THR A 119 -7.30 19.65 -4.34
C THR A 119 -6.82 21.00 -3.82
N THR A 120 -5.93 21.03 -2.81
CA THR A 120 -5.38 22.28 -2.28
C THR A 120 -4.21 22.84 -3.09
N PHE A 121 -3.69 22.09 -4.06
CA PHE A 121 -2.58 22.51 -4.93
C PHE A 121 -3.02 23.07 -6.29
N LYS A 122 -4.26 23.35 -6.45
CA LYS A 122 -4.78 23.99 -7.68
C LYS A 122 -4.74 25.50 -7.59
#